data_7d399e37f8a3e2d109f583f5e643eb5c
#
_entry.id   7d399e37f8a3e2d109f583f5e643eb5c
#
_cell.length_a   1.000
_cell.length_b   1.000
_cell.length_c   1.000
_cell.angle_alpha   90.00
_cell.angle_beta   90.00
_cell.angle_gamma   90.00
#
_symmetry.space_group_name_H-M   'P 1'
#
loop_
_entity.id
_entity.type
_entity.pdbx_description
1 polymer ?
#
loop_
_entity_poly.entity_id
_entity_poly.type
_entity_poly.pdbx_seq_one_letter_code
_entity_poly.pdbx_strand_id
1 'polypeptide(L)'
;MKTIAIIVISVGVSVAAVLGVLIGIGAYQQAQFEKQLEREYEQSVTELETMFEEIEKMPEKKPPPPTIDISQYCSGNAVCFAGYVTRIVDGDTIHVDGKSIRFTLASTPELGESGGIDAKQFVEQVCPVGTEAIVDEDDGQTEGSYGRIIAVVYCNGINLNEAILDAGYGWLSSGFCSRSEFSTHAWAQKYGCGTPIQEIKPPQVTTKPTKENQCDPSYPDVCIPPYPPDLNCGDISYRNFKVLQPDPHRFDGDKDGIGCEQ
;
A
#
# COMPACT_ATOMS: atom_id res chain seq x y z
N MET A 1 40.32 78.39 -13.63
CA MET A 1 40.52 77.03 -13.05
C MET A 1 39.82 76.79 -11.68
N LYS A 2 39.82 77.79 -10.78
CA LYS A 2 39.17 77.65 -9.47
C LYS A 2 37.65 77.47 -9.47
N THR A 3 36.95 78.13 -10.38
CA THR A 3 35.47 78.04 -10.48
C THR A 3 34.96 76.71 -11.01
N ILE A 4 35.65 76.04 -11.91
CA ILE A 4 35.30 74.70 -12.42
C ILE A 4 35.52 73.64 -11.33
N ALA A 5 36.55 73.78 -10.55
CA ALA A 5 36.82 72.84 -9.42
C ALA A 5 35.71 72.86 -8.34
N ILE A 6 35.16 74.05 -8.05
CA ILE A 6 34.08 74.22 -7.08
C ILE A 6 32.77 73.62 -7.60
N ILE A 7 32.47 73.75 -8.88
CA ILE A 7 31.26 73.15 -9.47
C ILE A 7 31.34 71.61 -9.49
N VAL A 8 32.50 71.07 -9.89
CA VAL A 8 32.70 69.60 -9.88
C VAL A 8 32.59 69.01 -8.49
N ILE A 9 33.14 69.67 -7.47
CA ILE A 9 33.03 69.20 -6.08
C ILE A 9 31.58 69.28 -5.57
N SER A 10 30.87 70.39 -5.88
CA SER A 10 29.46 70.54 -5.44
C SER A 10 28.54 69.53 -6.08
N VAL A 11 28.73 69.22 -7.38
CA VAL A 11 27.95 68.17 -8.07
C VAL A 11 28.28 66.80 -7.55
N GLY A 12 29.56 66.50 -7.28
CA GLY A 12 29.95 65.19 -6.69
C GLY A 12 29.37 64.95 -5.30
N VAL A 13 29.33 65.96 -4.45
CA VAL A 13 28.72 65.86 -3.12
C VAL A 13 27.20 65.66 -3.21
N SER A 14 26.54 66.35 -4.14
CA SER A 14 25.10 66.18 -4.35
C SER A 14 24.74 64.78 -4.88
N VAL A 15 25.51 64.25 -5.79
CA VAL A 15 25.31 62.89 -6.32
C VAL A 15 25.53 61.84 -5.24
N ALA A 16 26.56 61.99 -4.45
CA ALA A 16 26.84 61.06 -3.34
C ALA A 16 25.74 61.12 -2.26
N ALA A 17 25.19 62.30 -1.95
CA ALA A 17 24.09 62.45 -1.01
C ALA A 17 22.81 61.78 -1.54
N VAL A 18 22.48 61.95 -2.84
CA VAL A 18 21.31 61.31 -3.46
C VAL A 18 21.45 59.80 -3.49
N LEU A 19 22.62 59.26 -3.83
CA LEU A 19 22.88 57.83 -3.80
C LEU A 19 22.79 57.25 -2.39
N GLY A 20 23.32 57.96 -1.36
CA GLY A 20 23.18 57.54 0.02
C GLY A 20 21.76 57.48 0.52
N VAL A 21 20.90 58.43 0.11
CA VAL A 21 19.48 58.44 0.42
C VAL A 21 18.75 57.26 -0.27
N LEU A 22 19.06 56.99 -1.55
CA LEU A 22 18.45 55.90 -2.32
C LEU A 22 18.83 54.51 -1.73
N ILE A 23 20.09 54.34 -1.36
CA ILE A 23 20.56 53.12 -0.70
C ILE A 23 19.86 52.95 0.68
N GLY A 24 19.75 54.04 1.45
CA GLY A 24 19.05 54.04 2.74
C GLY A 24 17.57 53.71 2.62
N ILE A 25 16.87 54.22 1.60
CA ILE A 25 15.47 53.89 1.30
C ILE A 25 15.35 52.40 0.94
N GLY A 26 16.24 51.89 0.07
CA GLY A 26 16.26 50.47 -0.28
C GLY A 26 16.44 49.56 0.93
N ALA A 27 17.43 49.84 1.79
CA ALA A 27 17.67 49.08 3.00
C ALA A 27 16.50 49.16 4.00
N TYR A 28 15.87 50.34 4.12
CA TYR A 28 14.69 50.51 4.97
C TYR A 28 13.47 49.70 4.45
N GLN A 29 13.24 49.71 3.15
CA GLN A 29 12.15 48.91 2.54
C GLN A 29 12.40 47.42 2.69
N GLN A 30 13.61 46.97 2.52
CA GLN A 30 13.98 45.57 2.71
C GLN A 30 13.77 45.12 4.17
N ALA A 31 14.19 45.93 5.14
CA ALA A 31 13.97 45.62 6.56
C ALA A 31 12.47 45.64 6.95
N GLN A 32 11.64 46.46 6.30
CA GLN A 32 10.20 46.46 6.52
C GLN A 32 9.55 45.18 5.92
N PHE A 33 10.02 44.76 4.76
CA PHE A 33 9.55 43.53 4.11
C PHE A 33 9.91 42.26 4.95
N GLU A 34 11.14 42.18 5.45
CA GLU A 34 11.56 41.07 6.32
C GLU A 34 10.70 41.01 7.61
N LYS A 35 10.44 42.17 8.24
CA LYS A 35 9.57 42.23 9.42
C LYS A 35 8.11 41.86 9.12
N GLN A 36 7.64 42.12 7.89
CA GLN A 36 6.31 41.71 7.49
C GLN A 36 6.25 40.19 7.29
N LEU A 37 7.26 39.62 6.64
CA LEU A 37 7.39 38.18 6.44
C LEU A 37 7.46 37.41 7.76
N GLU A 38 8.25 37.90 8.72
CA GLU A 38 8.33 37.33 10.07
C GLU A 38 6.95 37.35 10.76
N ARG A 39 6.21 38.45 10.68
CA ARG A 39 4.87 38.52 11.29
C ARG A 39 3.86 37.58 10.63
N GLU A 40 3.88 37.44 9.31
CA GLU A 40 3.01 36.51 8.58
C GLU A 40 3.36 35.07 8.92
N TYR A 41 4.66 34.76 9.07
CA TYR A 41 5.10 33.45 9.51
C TYR A 41 4.66 33.15 10.95
N GLU A 42 4.87 34.05 11.90
CA GLU A 42 4.43 33.88 13.29
C GLU A 42 2.92 33.73 13.39
N GLN A 43 2.15 34.47 12.60
CA GLN A 43 0.70 34.31 12.53
C GLN A 43 0.28 32.92 12.03
N SER A 44 0.92 32.45 10.95
CA SER A 44 0.58 31.12 10.41
C SER A 44 0.96 29.97 11.37
N VAL A 45 2.08 30.12 12.10
CA VAL A 45 2.45 29.15 13.15
C VAL A 45 1.43 29.14 14.28
N THR A 46 1.01 30.32 14.74
CA THR A 46 0.00 30.44 15.82
C THR A 46 -1.37 29.86 15.39
N GLU A 47 -1.79 30.11 14.15
CA GLU A 47 -2.99 29.50 13.60
C GLU A 47 -2.89 27.98 13.55
N LEU A 48 -1.73 27.45 13.12
CA LEU A 48 -1.49 26.02 13.08
C LEU A 48 -1.55 25.40 14.50
N GLU A 49 -0.90 26.02 15.47
CA GLU A 49 -0.92 25.58 16.88
C GLU A 49 -2.35 25.57 17.44
N THR A 50 -3.14 26.60 17.17
CA THR A 50 -4.54 26.64 17.62
C THR A 50 -5.39 25.56 16.95
N MET A 51 -5.18 25.28 15.68
CA MET A 51 -5.84 24.17 14.98
C MET A 51 -5.45 22.80 15.58
N PHE A 52 -4.18 22.59 15.91
CA PHE A 52 -3.74 21.36 16.56
C PHE A 52 -4.38 21.21 17.96
N GLU A 53 -4.45 22.28 18.75
CA GLU A 53 -5.14 22.24 20.04
C GLU A 53 -6.65 21.98 19.93
N GLU A 54 -7.30 22.47 18.87
CA GLU A 54 -8.71 22.16 18.61
C GLU A 54 -8.90 20.70 18.21
N ILE A 55 -8.02 20.16 17.36
CA ILE A 55 -8.05 18.75 16.97
C ILE A 55 -7.84 17.84 18.19
N GLU A 56 -6.92 18.18 19.08
CA GLU A 56 -6.63 17.40 20.28
C GLU A 56 -7.80 17.44 21.30
N LYS A 57 -8.58 18.53 21.28
CA LYS A 57 -9.79 18.71 22.13
C LYS A 57 -11.05 18.13 21.50
N MET A 58 -11.01 17.77 20.20
CA MET A 58 -12.15 17.09 19.58
C MET A 58 -12.32 15.72 20.25
N PRO A 59 -13.52 15.43 20.80
CA PRO A 59 -13.76 14.10 21.34
C PRO A 59 -13.54 13.10 20.21
N GLU A 60 -12.65 12.15 20.43
CA GLU A 60 -12.45 11.02 19.52
C GLU A 60 -13.83 10.41 19.30
N LYS A 61 -14.43 10.69 18.13
CA LYS A 61 -15.76 10.19 17.80
C LYS A 61 -15.61 8.70 17.57
N LYS A 62 -15.65 7.95 18.70
CA LYS A 62 -15.70 6.49 18.62
C LYS A 62 -16.78 6.13 17.59
N PRO A 63 -16.44 5.38 16.56
CA PRO A 63 -17.43 4.94 15.57
C PRO A 63 -18.60 4.30 16.32
N PRO A 64 -19.84 4.47 15.83
CA PRO A 64 -20.99 3.80 16.42
C PRO A 64 -20.71 2.29 16.47
N PRO A 65 -21.20 1.59 17.51
CA PRO A 65 -21.02 0.14 17.58
C PRO A 65 -21.59 -0.49 16.31
N PRO A 66 -20.93 -1.55 15.79
CA PRO A 66 -21.38 -2.25 14.59
C PRO A 66 -22.85 -2.69 14.74
N THR A 67 -23.62 -2.45 13.68
CA THR A 67 -25.07 -2.78 13.61
C THR A 67 -25.32 -4.10 12.86
N ILE A 68 -24.26 -4.76 12.39
CA ILE A 68 -24.37 -6.00 11.61
C ILE A 68 -24.61 -7.18 12.56
N ASP A 69 -25.58 -8.03 12.20
CA ASP A 69 -25.69 -9.35 12.82
C ASP A 69 -24.50 -10.21 12.39
N ILE A 70 -23.55 -10.37 13.31
CA ILE A 70 -22.29 -11.08 13.04
C ILE A 70 -22.43 -12.60 13.16
N SER A 71 -23.54 -13.11 13.69
CA SER A 71 -23.72 -14.53 14.02
C SER A 71 -23.50 -15.47 12.84
N GLN A 72 -23.80 -15.00 11.61
CA GLN A 72 -23.58 -15.78 10.39
C GLN A 72 -22.12 -15.88 9.94
N TYR A 73 -21.23 -15.06 10.51
CA TYR A 73 -19.81 -15.00 10.18
C TYR A 73 -18.93 -15.65 11.23
N CYS A 74 -19.49 -15.91 12.41
CA CYS A 74 -18.78 -16.47 13.55
C CYS A 74 -18.92 -17.99 13.56
N SER A 75 -17.81 -18.66 13.73
CA SER A 75 -17.72 -20.12 13.96
C SER A 75 -16.97 -20.41 15.25
N GLY A 76 -16.97 -21.67 15.68
CA GLY A 76 -16.21 -22.09 16.85
C GLY A 76 -16.62 -21.44 18.17
N ASN A 77 -15.64 -21.32 19.08
CA ASN A 77 -15.83 -20.77 20.42
C ASN A 77 -14.88 -19.61 20.75
N ALA A 78 -13.93 -19.31 19.88
CA ALA A 78 -12.99 -18.21 20.06
C ALA A 78 -13.68 -16.84 19.91
N VAL A 79 -12.93 -15.77 20.03
CA VAL A 79 -13.50 -14.42 20.00
C VAL A 79 -13.94 -14.07 18.58
N CYS A 80 -15.23 -13.78 18.44
CA CYS A 80 -15.77 -13.17 17.22
C CYS A 80 -16.32 -11.78 17.52
N PHE A 81 -15.92 -10.79 16.75
CA PHE A 81 -16.32 -9.39 16.95
C PHE A 81 -16.36 -8.60 15.65
N ALA A 82 -17.15 -7.55 15.65
CA ALA A 82 -17.09 -6.54 14.61
C ALA A 82 -16.36 -5.29 15.12
N GLY A 83 -15.67 -4.59 14.23
CA GLY A 83 -14.93 -3.37 14.50
C GLY A 83 -14.54 -2.66 13.22
N TYR A 84 -13.86 -1.54 13.33
CA TYR A 84 -13.44 -0.76 12.17
C TYR A 84 -11.98 -1.00 11.83
N VAL A 85 -11.68 -1.17 10.54
CA VAL A 85 -10.31 -1.22 10.05
C VAL A 85 -9.63 0.11 10.32
N THR A 86 -8.58 0.09 11.12
CA THR A 86 -7.82 1.29 11.50
C THR A 86 -6.49 1.40 10.77
N ARG A 87 -5.96 0.29 10.27
CA ARG A 87 -4.71 0.24 9.52
C ARG A 87 -4.60 -1.05 8.71
N ILE A 88 -4.00 -0.96 7.53
CA ILE A 88 -3.54 -2.12 6.75
C ILE A 88 -2.02 -2.15 6.80
N VAL A 89 -1.46 -3.22 7.38
CA VAL A 89 -0.02 -3.38 7.56
C VAL A 89 0.61 -3.89 6.27
N ASP A 90 0.13 -5.04 5.81
CA ASP A 90 0.54 -5.73 4.58
C ASP A 90 -0.65 -6.49 3.98
N GLY A 91 -0.39 -7.47 3.09
CA GLY A 91 -1.45 -8.20 2.40
C GLY A 91 -2.21 -9.21 3.26
N ASP A 92 -1.71 -9.57 4.44
CA ASP A 92 -2.35 -10.56 5.31
C ASP A 92 -2.41 -10.15 6.79
N THR A 93 -2.10 -8.89 7.07
CA THR A 93 -2.16 -8.32 8.42
C THR A 93 -2.81 -6.94 8.40
N ILE A 94 -3.91 -6.80 9.16
CA ILE A 94 -4.62 -5.53 9.34
C ILE A 94 -4.82 -5.22 10.82
N HIS A 95 -5.21 -3.97 11.13
CA HIS A 95 -5.69 -3.61 12.47
C HIS A 95 -7.17 -3.31 12.44
N VAL A 96 -7.91 -3.93 13.35
CA VAL A 96 -9.34 -3.68 13.59
C VAL A 96 -9.50 -3.19 15.02
N ASP A 97 -10.02 -1.98 15.20
CA ASP A 97 -10.10 -1.28 16.50
C ASP A 97 -8.77 -1.32 17.28
N GLY A 98 -7.66 -1.11 16.57
CA GLY A 98 -6.30 -1.13 17.13
C GLY A 98 -5.72 -2.52 17.45
N LYS A 99 -6.50 -3.59 17.32
CA LYS A 99 -6.01 -4.97 17.48
C LYS A 99 -5.36 -5.43 16.18
N SER A 100 -4.19 -6.06 16.27
CA SER A 100 -3.49 -6.62 15.12
C SER A 100 -4.08 -7.99 14.76
N ILE A 101 -4.54 -8.14 13.53
CA ILE A 101 -5.19 -9.32 13.00
C ILE A 101 -4.34 -9.89 11.88
N ARG A 102 -3.90 -11.12 11.99
CA ARG A 102 -3.22 -11.89 10.95
C ARG A 102 -4.22 -12.84 10.31
N PHE A 103 -4.28 -12.89 9.01
CA PHE A 103 -5.20 -13.79 8.30
C PHE A 103 -4.81 -15.25 8.53
N THR A 104 -5.76 -16.05 9.06
CA THR A 104 -5.55 -17.49 9.18
C THR A 104 -5.48 -18.15 7.81
N LEU A 105 -4.64 -19.15 7.67
CA LEU A 105 -4.46 -19.96 6.45
C LEU A 105 -4.05 -19.20 5.19
N ALA A 106 -3.97 -17.89 5.21
CA ALA A 106 -3.52 -17.08 4.08
C ALA A 106 -2.23 -16.35 4.41
N SER A 107 -1.26 -16.39 3.52
CA SER A 107 -0.02 -15.62 3.60
C SER A 107 0.25 -14.90 2.31
N THR A 108 0.89 -13.74 2.42
CA THR A 108 1.31 -12.92 1.27
C THR A 108 2.81 -12.64 1.34
N PRO A 109 3.43 -12.17 0.26
CA PRO A 109 4.79 -11.64 0.31
C PRO A 109 4.88 -10.46 1.29
N GLU A 110 6.00 -10.34 1.97
CA GLU A 110 6.29 -9.18 2.83
C GLU A 110 6.44 -7.90 2.00
N LEU A 111 6.24 -6.71 2.61
CA LEU A 111 6.31 -5.43 1.89
C LEU A 111 7.63 -5.18 1.14
N GLY A 112 8.72 -5.81 1.59
CA GLY A 112 10.03 -5.74 0.95
C GLY A 112 10.26 -6.77 -0.17
N GLU A 113 9.29 -7.64 -0.42
CA GLU A 113 9.34 -8.69 -1.41
C GLU A 113 8.50 -8.34 -2.64
N SER A 114 8.78 -9.01 -3.76
CA SER A 114 7.98 -8.86 -4.98
C SER A 114 6.53 -9.25 -4.72
N GLY A 115 5.58 -8.39 -5.08
CA GLY A 115 4.15 -8.61 -4.87
C GLY A 115 3.60 -8.17 -3.50
N GLY A 116 4.46 -7.87 -2.50
CA GLY A 116 3.99 -7.48 -1.17
C GLY A 116 3.21 -6.16 -1.16
N ILE A 117 3.65 -5.19 -1.96
CA ILE A 117 2.93 -3.92 -2.12
C ILE A 117 1.59 -4.14 -2.83
N ASP A 118 1.56 -5.00 -3.85
CA ASP A 118 0.35 -5.29 -4.62
C ASP A 118 -0.68 -6.03 -3.75
N ALA A 119 -0.24 -6.99 -2.94
CA ALA A 119 -1.07 -7.68 -1.96
C ALA A 119 -1.71 -6.70 -0.96
N LYS A 120 -0.92 -5.78 -0.42
CA LYS A 120 -1.42 -4.73 0.46
C LYS A 120 -2.44 -3.83 -0.23
N GLN A 121 -2.15 -3.35 -1.44
CA GLN A 121 -3.04 -2.50 -2.22
C GLN A 121 -4.36 -3.20 -2.53
N PHE A 122 -4.33 -4.49 -2.82
CA PHE A 122 -5.53 -5.28 -3.00
C PHE A 122 -6.41 -5.27 -1.74
N VAL A 123 -5.84 -5.51 -0.56
CA VAL A 123 -6.58 -5.44 0.71
C VAL A 123 -7.11 -4.03 0.96
N GLU A 124 -6.34 -2.97 0.65
CA GLU A 124 -6.79 -1.58 0.76
C GLU A 124 -7.98 -1.26 -0.16
N GLN A 125 -8.08 -1.91 -1.31
CA GLN A 125 -9.21 -1.75 -2.24
C GLN A 125 -10.45 -2.50 -1.77
N VAL A 126 -10.31 -3.72 -1.25
CA VAL A 126 -11.43 -4.57 -0.83
C VAL A 126 -11.97 -4.13 0.53
N CYS A 127 -11.07 -3.72 1.42
CA CYS A 127 -11.37 -3.39 2.81
C CYS A 127 -10.60 -2.13 3.26
N PRO A 128 -10.96 -0.95 2.75
CA PRO A 128 -10.27 0.30 3.09
C PRO A 128 -10.38 0.65 4.58
N VAL A 129 -9.43 1.42 5.07
CA VAL A 129 -9.47 1.99 6.43
C VAL A 129 -10.78 2.71 6.66
N GLY A 130 -11.40 2.49 7.82
CA GLY A 130 -12.73 2.99 8.17
C GLY A 130 -13.88 2.06 7.78
N THR A 131 -13.63 0.96 7.06
CA THR A 131 -14.65 -0.06 6.78
C THR A 131 -14.92 -0.89 8.03
N GLU A 132 -16.17 -1.24 8.26
CA GLU A 132 -16.54 -2.22 9.28
C GLU A 132 -16.12 -3.62 8.85
N ALA A 133 -15.39 -4.31 9.72
CA ALA A 133 -14.91 -5.66 9.50
C ALA A 133 -15.37 -6.58 10.63
N ILE A 134 -15.66 -7.82 10.29
CA ILE A 134 -15.95 -8.89 11.25
C ILE A 134 -14.72 -9.78 11.32
N VAL A 135 -14.27 -10.04 12.54
CA VAL A 135 -13.09 -10.85 12.85
C VAL A 135 -13.54 -12.08 13.59
N ASP A 136 -13.30 -13.25 13.03
CA ASP A 136 -13.59 -14.56 13.61
C ASP A 136 -12.27 -15.26 13.92
N GLU A 137 -11.88 -15.26 15.22
CA GLU A 137 -10.60 -15.80 15.68
C GLU A 137 -10.60 -17.33 15.53
N ASP A 138 -9.52 -17.88 15.04
CA ASP A 138 -9.32 -19.30 14.80
C ASP A 138 -9.17 -20.07 16.12
N ASP A 139 -10.16 -20.91 16.47
CA ASP A 139 -10.18 -21.74 17.69
C ASP A 139 -8.89 -22.56 17.89
N GLY A 140 -8.28 -23.00 16.82
CA GLY A 140 -7.03 -23.76 16.86
C GLY A 140 -5.77 -22.91 17.02
N GLN A 141 -5.89 -21.59 17.05
CA GLN A 141 -4.76 -20.65 17.06
C GLN A 141 -4.96 -19.46 18.01
N THR A 142 -5.76 -19.62 19.08
CA THR A 142 -6.09 -18.55 20.05
C THR A 142 -4.88 -18.04 20.84
N GLU A 143 -3.76 -18.78 20.88
CA GLU A 143 -2.51 -18.30 21.46
C GLU A 143 -1.89 -17.14 20.64
N GLY A 144 -2.41 -16.95 19.42
CA GLY A 144 -1.97 -15.92 18.50
C GLY A 144 -0.56 -16.14 17.96
N SER A 145 -0.03 -15.12 17.30
CA SER A 145 1.33 -15.11 16.79
C SER A 145 1.92 -13.71 16.94
N TYR A 146 2.93 -13.56 17.77
CA TYR A 146 3.59 -12.26 18.04
C TYR A 146 2.60 -11.16 18.50
N GLY A 147 1.62 -11.54 19.34
CA GLY A 147 0.59 -10.60 19.84
C GLY A 147 -0.51 -10.25 18.84
N ARG A 148 -0.60 -10.98 17.71
CA ARG A 148 -1.66 -10.84 16.72
C ARG A 148 -2.74 -11.88 16.93
N ILE A 149 -4.00 -11.52 16.73
CA ILE A 149 -5.12 -12.46 16.63
C ILE A 149 -5.03 -13.14 15.26
N ILE A 150 -5.12 -14.47 15.23
CA ILE A 150 -5.16 -15.24 13.98
C ILE A 150 -6.63 -15.48 13.65
N ALA A 151 -7.11 -14.99 12.49
CA ALA A 151 -8.54 -14.95 12.23
C ALA A 151 -8.90 -15.04 10.74
N VAL A 152 -10.15 -15.38 10.47
CA VAL A 152 -10.83 -15.00 9.22
C VAL A 152 -11.39 -13.60 9.38
N VAL A 153 -11.27 -12.79 8.34
CA VAL A 153 -11.77 -11.43 8.32
C VAL A 153 -12.77 -11.26 7.18
N TYR A 154 -13.92 -10.68 7.52
CA TYR A 154 -14.94 -10.34 6.55
C TYR A 154 -15.10 -8.82 6.47
N CYS A 155 -15.02 -8.27 5.27
CA CYS A 155 -15.31 -6.87 4.98
C CYS A 155 -16.42 -6.80 3.93
N ASN A 156 -17.50 -6.08 4.22
CA ASN A 156 -18.65 -5.97 3.31
C ASN A 156 -19.17 -7.34 2.83
N GLY A 157 -19.09 -8.36 3.70
CA GLY A 157 -19.48 -9.74 3.39
C GLY A 157 -18.45 -10.55 2.60
N ILE A 158 -17.32 -9.96 2.23
CA ILE A 158 -16.22 -10.63 1.51
C ILE A 158 -15.24 -11.22 2.52
N ASN A 159 -14.96 -12.52 2.41
CA ASN A 159 -13.88 -13.19 3.15
C ASN A 159 -12.53 -12.74 2.57
N LEU A 160 -11.77 -11.93 3.30
CA LEU A 160 -10.48 -11.41 2.83
C LEU A 160 -9.43 -12.50 2.68
N ASN A 161 -9.48 -13.54 3.53
CA ASN A 161 -8.54 -14.66 3.47
C ASN A 161 -8.71 -15.44 2.14
N GLU A 162 -9.95 -15.65 1.70
CA GLU A 162 -10.24 -16.26 0.42
C GLU A 162 -9.90 -15.31 -0.73
N ALA A 163 -10.33 -14.05 -0.62
CA ALA A 163 -10.18 -13.07 -1.69
C ALA A 163 -8.72 -12.84 -2.09
N ILE A 164 -7.79 -12.79 -1.11
CA ILE A 164 -6.36 -12.60 -1.39
C ILE A 164 -5.75 -13.81 -2.12
N LEU A 165 -6.24 -15.02 -1.80
CA LEU A 165 -5.83 -16.25 -2.49
C LEU A 165 -6.44 -16.31 -3.89
N ASP A 166 -7.70 -15.95 -4.05
CA ASP A 166 -8.41 -15.93 -5.34
C ASP A 166 -7.79 -14.94 -6.32
N ALA A 167 -7.33 -13.81 -5.81
CA ALA A 167 -6.66 -12.80 -6.60
C ALA A 167 -5.20 -13.14 -6.95
N GLY A 168 -4.66 -14.23 -6.37
CA GLY A 168 -3.28 -14.66 -6.63
C GLY A 168 -2.21 -13.83 -5.91
N TYR A 169 -2.60 -12.99 -4.96
CA TYR A 169 -1.64 -12.18 -4.16
C TYR A 169 -1.09 -12.91 -2.94
N GLY A 170 -1.56 -14.13 -2.69
CA GLY A 170 -1.14 -14.93 -1.54
C GLY A 170 -1.21 -16.43 -1.82
N TRP A 171 -0.82 -17.20 -0.84
CA TRP A 171 -0.85 -18.66 -0.89
C TRP A 171 -1.41 -19.25 0.41
N LEU A 172 -1.91 -20.48 0.32
CA LEU A 172 -2.38 -21.20 1.50
C LEU A 172 -1.21 -21.57 2.42
N SER A 173 -1.31 -21.20 3.68
CA SER A 173 -0.39 -21.63 4.75
C SER A 173 -0.75 -23.06 5.21
N SER A 174 -0.52 -24.05 4.35
CA SER A 174 -0.98 -25.44 4.51
C SER A 174 -0.50 -26.12 5.80
N GLY A 175 0.63 -25.70 6.38
CA GLY A 175 1.13 -26.20 7.65
C GLY A 175 0.20 -25.96 8.85
N PHE A 176 -0.75 -25.03 8.71
CA PHE A 176 -1.73 -24.71 9.75
C PHE A 176 -3.09 -25.39 9.54
N CYS A 177 -3.32 -26.06 8.41
CA CYS A 177 -4.59 -26.73 8.12
C CYS A 177 -5.01 -27.73 9.20
N SER A 178 -4.05 -28.45 9.81
CA SER A 178 -4.35 -29.43 10.86
C SER A 178 -4.77 -28.82 12.21
N ARG A 179 -4.57 -27.51 12.37
CA ARG A 179 -4.90 -26.77 13.60
C ARG A 179 -6.14 -25.92 13.41
N SER A 180 -6.24 -25.25 12.25
CA SER A 180 -7.30 -24.29 11.99
C SER A 180 -8.66 -24.95 11.91
N GLU A 181 -9.65 -24.40 12.60
CA GLU A 181 -11.05 -24.80 12.48
C GLU A 181 -11.58 -24.54 11.06
N PHE A 182 -11.06 -23.53 10.39
CA PHE A 182 -11.43 -23.15 9.03
C PHE A 182 -10.93 -24.13 7.95
N SER A 183 -10.09 -25.10 8.31
CA SER A 183 -9.54 -26.07 7.36
C SER A 183 -10.61 -26.88 6.61
N THR A 184 -11.80 -27.03 7.19
CA THR A 184 -12.94 -27.74 6.60
C THR A 184 -13.84 -26.80 5.75
N HIS A 185 -13.62 -25.50 5.78
CA HIS A 185 -14.38 -24.55 4.99
C HIS A 185 -14.07 -24.70 3.50
N ALA A 186 -15.08 -24.49 2.66
CA ALA A 186 -14.97 -24.70 1.22
C ALA A 186 -13.80 -23.92 0.58
N TRP A 187 -13.56 -22.68 1.04
CA TRP A 187 -12.48 -21.85 0.54
C TRP A 187 -11.11 -22.43 0.91
N ALA A 188 -10.91 -22.92 2.14
CA ALA A 188 -9.65 -23.51 2.56
C ALA A 188 -9.37 -24.83 1.84
N GLN A 189 -10.42 -25.65 1.63
CA GLN A 189 -10.32 -26.90 0.87
C GLN A 189 -10.03 -26.66 -0.62
N LYS A 190 -10.57 -25.60 -1.20
CA LYS A 190 -10.28 -25.15 -2.58
C LYS A 190 -8.79 -24.97 -2.82
N TYR A 191 -8.06 -24.51 -1.81
CA TYR A 191 -6.61 -24.29 -1.85
C TYR A 191 -5.78 -25.43 -1.26
N GLY A 192 -6.40 -26.52 -0.78
CA GLY A 192 -5.72 -27.76 -0.40
C GLY A 192 -5.72 -28.12 1.08
N CYS A 193 -6.43 -27.39 1.96
CA CYS A 193 -6.70 -27.86 3.31
C CYS A 193 -7.61 -29.11 3.26
N GLY A 194 -7.33 -30.11 4.08
CA GLY A 194 -8.16 -31.32 4.17
C GLY A 194 -7.86 -32.42 3.17
N THR A 195 -7.03 -32.19 2.17
CA THR A 195 -6.41 -33.30 1.42
C THR A 195 -5.28 -33.89 2.26
N PRO A 196 -5.27 -35.23 2.53
CA PRO A 196 -4.07 -35.85 3.06
C PRO A 196 -2.90 -35.43 2.14
N ILE A 197 -1.79 -34.97 2.75
CA ILE A 197 -0.57 -34.70 2.00
C ILE A 197 -0.14 -36.04 1.38
N GLN A 198 -0.67 -36.35 0.21
CA GLN A 198 0.03 -37.24 -0.67
C GLN A 198 1.23 -36.41 -1.11
N GLU A 199 2.41 -36.87 -0.66
CA GLU A 199 3.69 -36.39 -1.11
C GLU A 199 3.56 -36.09 -2.61
N ILE A 200 3.45 -34.79 -2.97
CA ILE A 200 3.34 -34.38 -4.37
C ILE A 200 4.73 -34.65 -4.92
N LYS A 201 4.91 -35.90 -5.40
CA LYS A 201 5.95 -36.22 -6.32
C LYS A 201 5.78 -35.26 -7.48
N PRO A 202 6.83 -34.51 -7.89
CA PRO A 202 6.70 -33.52 -8.95
C PRO A 202 5.89 -34.11 -10.10
N PRO A 203 4.90 -33.43 -10.68
CA PRO A 203 4.12 -33.98 -11.78
C PRO A 203 5.08 -34.40 -12.88
N GLN A 204 5.12 -35.68 -13.15
CA GLN A 204 5.67 -36.14 -14.41
C GLN A 204 4.75 -35.60 -15.49
N VAL A 205 5.25 -34.70 -16.29
CA VAL A 205 4.60 -34.12 -17.46
C VAL A 205 4.21 -35.25 -18.40
N THR A 206 2.99 -35.75 -18.27
CA THR A 206 2.34 -36.52 -19.35
C THR A 206 1.50 -35.54 -20.13
N THR A 207 2.07 -35.10 -21.23
CA THR A 207 1.39 -34.31 -22.25
C THR A 207 0.16 -35.03 -22.79
N LYS A 208 -1.02 -34.46 -22.48
CA LYS A 208 -2.19 -34.64 -23.32
C LYS A 208 -2.86 -33.28 -23.52
N PRO A 209 -2.94 -32.79 -24.74
CA PRO A 209 -3.45 -31.45 -25.01
C PRO A 209 -4.98 -31.45 -24.98
N THR A 210 -5.58 -30.56 -24.22
CA THR A 210 -6.98 -30.19 -24.47
C THR A 210 -7.23 -28.75 -24.08
N LYS A 211 -7.39 -27.93 -25.12
CA LYS A 211 -8.09 -26.67 -25.30
C LYS A 211 -7.46 -25.35 -24.90
N GLU A 212 -7.28 -24.62 -25.98
CA GLU A 212 -7.21 -23.16 -26.13
C GLU A 212 -6.23 -22.46 -25.18
N ASN A 213 -5.00 -22.39 -25.66
CA ASN A 213 -3.98 -21.46 -25.20
C ASN A 213 -4.54 -20.04 -25.31
N GLN A 214 -5.02 -19.48 -24.23
CA GLN A 214 -5.12 -18.04 -24.14
C GLN A 214 -3.70 -17.52 -23.89
N CYS A 215 -3.00 -17.17 -24.98
CA CYS A 215 -1.73 -16.47 -24.89
C CYS A 215 -2.03 -15.00 -24.58
N ASP A 216 -1.18 -14.39 -23.76
CA ASP A 216 -1.31 -12.96 -23.44
C ASP A 216 -1.04 -12.12 -24.71
N PRO A 217 -1.97 -11.23 -25.09
CA PRO A 217 -1.82 -10.41 -26.29
C PRO A 217 -0.66 -9.42 -26.25
N SER A 218 -0.07 -9.17 -25.05
CA SER A 218 1.11 -8.33 -24.89
C SER A 218 2.37 -8.97 -25.50
N TYR A 219 2.35 -10.30 -25.80
CA TYR A 219 3.48 -11.05 -26.32
C TYR A 219 3.13 -11.74 -27.64
N PRO A 220 2.97 -10.97 -28.72
CA PRO A 220 2.35 -11.49 -29.96
C PRO A 220 3.17 -12.54 -30.70
N ASP A 221 4.48 -12.59 -30.47
CA ASP A 221 5.41 -13.51 -31.17
C ASP A 221 5.59 -14.85 -30.44
N VAL A 222 5.13 -14.92 -29.17
CA VAL A 222 5.31 -16.09 -28.30
C VAL A 222 4.04 -16.34 -27.50
N CYS A 223 3.83 -17.60 -27.14
CA CYS A 223 2.65 -17.93 -26.33
C CYS A 223 3.05 -17.96 -24.84
N ILE A 224 2.76 -16.88 -24.15
CA ILE A 224 2.95 -16.74 -22.72
C ILE A 224 1.55 -16.66 -22.09
N PRO A 225 1.27 -17.39 -21.00
CA PRO A 225 -0.03 -17.33 -20.35
C PRO A 225 -0.28 -15.92 -19.77
N PRO A 226 -1.54 -15.49 -19.66
CA PRO A 226 -1.87 -14.23 -19.00
C PRO A 226 -1.44 -14.22 -17.53
N TYR A 227 -1.08 -13.04 -17.04
CA TYR A 227 -0.88 -12.81 -15.61
C TYR A 227 -2.20 -12.97 -14.83
N PRO A 228 -2.22 -13.55 -13.60
CA PRO A 228 -1.15 -14.26 -12.91
C PRO A 228 -0.97 -15.72 -13.36
N PRO A 229 0.12 -16.43 -13.07
CA PRO A 229 1.23 -16.04 -12.19
C PRO A 229 2.23 -15.08 -12.85
N ASP A 230 3.00 -14.35 -12.03
CA ASP A 230 4.11 -13.53 -12.50
C ASP A 230 5.25 -14.44 -12.98
N LEU A 231 5.69 -14.26 -14.22
CA LEU A 231 6.76 -15.04 -14.83
C LEU A 231 7.98 -14.14 -15.05
N ASN A 232 9.16 -14.68 -14.77
CA ASN A 232 10.42 -14.03 -15.06
C ASN A 232 11.09 -14.64 -16.29
N CYS A 233 12.07 -13.95 -16.84
CA CYS A 233 12.84 -14.48 -17.98
C CYS A 233 13.49 -15.84 -17.71
N GLY A 234 13.74 -16.19 -16.45
CA GLY A 234 14.24 -17.50 -16.05
C GLY A 234 13.21 -18.62 -16.13
N ASP A 235 11.92 -18.29 -16.08
CA ASP A 235 10.82 -19.26 -16.03
C ASP A 235 10.32 -19.65 -17.42
N ILE A 236 10.73 -18.92 -18.45
CA ILE A 236 10.34 -19.13 -19.84
C ILE A 236 11.55 -19.40 -20.73
N SER A 237 11.32 -20.14 -21.82
CA SER A 237 12.39 -20.46 -22.79
C SER A 237 12.55 -19.43 -23.90
N TYR A 238 11.63 -18.46 -23.97
CA TYR A 238 11.66 -17.44 -25.00
C TYR A 238 12.63 -16.32 -24.67
N ARG A 239 13.29 -15.75 -25.71
CA ARG A 239 14.22 -14.62 -25.59
C ARG A 239 14.05 -13.70 -26.79
N ASN A 240 14.32 -12.40 -26.58
CA ASN A 240 14.28 -11.39 -27.64
C ASN A 240 12.95 -11.38 -28.41
N PHE A 241 11.84 -11.50 -27.71
CA PHE A 241 10.48 -11.47 -28.29
C PHE A 241 9.85 -10.10 -28.14
N LYS A 242 8.88 -9.81 -29.00
CA LYS A 242 8.18 -8.54 -29.00
C LYS A 242 7.28 -8.39 -27.80
N VAL A 243 7.36 -7.24 -27.15
CA VAL A 243 6.51 -6.83 -26.02
C VAL A 243 5.65 -5.65 -26.42
N LEU A 244 4.35 -5.74 -26.17
CA LEU A 244 3.36 -4.65 -26.30
C LEU A 244 2.87 -4.24 -24.92
N GLN A 245 2.47 -2.98 -24.78
CA GLN A 245 1.87 -2.49 -23.54
C GLN A 245 0.39 -2.91 -23.41
N PRO A 246 -0.07 -3.25 -22.19
CA PRO A 246 0.71 -3.35 -20.95
C PRO A 246 1.60 -4.59 -20.96
N ASP A 247 2.77 -4.53 -20.32
CA ASP A 247 3.68 -5.66 -20.11
C ASP A 247 3.43 -6.27 -18.72
N PRO A 248 2.47 -7.19 -18.55
CA PRO A 248 2.05 -7.65 -17.24
C PRO A 248 3.10 -8.47 -16.49
N HIS A 249 4.03 -9.11 -17.20
CA HIS A 249 5.12 -9.87 -16.61
C HIS A 249 6.44 -9.07 -16.50
N ARG A 250 6.47 -7.82 -17.00
CA ARG A 250 7.64 -6.94 -16.96
C ARG A 250 8.89 -7.53 -17.63
N PHE A 251 8.70 -8.21 -18.73
CA PHE A 251 9.81 -8.80 -19.50
C PHE A 251 10.67 -7.78 -20.23
N ASP A 252 10.13 -6.58 -20.48
CA ASP A 252 10.79 -5.46 -21.15
C ASP A 252 11.19 -4.41 -20.09
N GLY A 253 12.38 -4.61 -19.50
CA GLY A 253 12.87 -3.80 -18.38
C GLY A 253 13.30 -2.39 -18.76
N ASP A 254 13.82 -2.17 -19.97
CA ASP A 254 14.30 -0.89 -20.48
C ASP A 254 13.30 -0.17 -21.41
N LYS A 255 12.17 -0.84 -21.69
CA LYS A 255 11.02 -0.33 -22.46
C LYS A 255 11.34 -0.05 -23.93
N ASP A 256 12.16 -0.85 -24.53
CA ASP A 256 12.49 -0.77 -25.96
C ASP A 256 11.57 -1.62 -26.86
N GLY A 257 10.67 -2.43 -26.26
CA GLY A 257 9.68 -3.27 -26.92
C GLY A 257 10.17 -4.71 -27.14
N ILE A 258 11.30 -5.09 -26.53
CA ILE A 258 11.89 -6.43 -26.61
C ILE A 258 11.99 -7.04 -25.20
N GLY A 259 11.47 -8.23 -25.04
CA GLY A 259 11.48 -8.90 -23.74
C GLY A 259 12.57 -9.94 -23.61
N CYS A 260 13.09 -10.09 -22.38
CA CYS A 260 14.09 -11.09 -22.01
C CYS A 260 15.32 -11.10 -22.92
N GLU A 261 15.89 -9.93 -23.16
CA GLU A 261 17.13 -9.77 -23.93
C GLU A 261 18.30 -10.52 -23.29
N GLN A 262 19.27 -10.94 -24.12
CA GLN A 262 20.52 -11.56 -23.70
C GLN A 262 21.70 -10.66 -24.02
#